data_45665649718f654b706bd4d107028ada
#
_entry.id   45665649718f654b706bd4d107028ada
#
_cell.length_a   1.000
_cell.length_b   1.000
_cell.length_c   1.000
_cell.angle_alpha   90.00
_cell.angle_beta   90.00
_cell.angle_gamma   90.00
#
_symmetry.space_group_name_H-M   'P 1'
#
loop_
_entity.id
_entity.type
_entity.pdbx_description
1 polymer ?
#
loop_
_entity_poly.entity_id
_entity_poly.type
_entity_poly.pdbx_seq_one_letter_code
_entity_poly.pdbx_strand_id
1 'polypeptide(L)'
;MKKTIVIGHVALIQRSKKHWFTLDLIKALQIKGYDTVGIFAGECREPEYMEELTQKITQYGLEGRTVFLGRRNDIPDLLKTIDMLIIPSAFEGFPLAGLEAAAAGVPVIACDAAGAKEFIQVSKDGLTFKEDDVNSAVVAVEGIMKDRETFQKAGEYFAAEMGNEKYALRLEQIFSVIQ
;
A
#
# COMPACT_ATOMS: atom_id res chain seq x y z
N MET A 1 -17.64 -15.45 -12.43
CA MET A 1 -17.74 -14.30 -11.51
C MET A 1 -16.46 -13.50 -11.65
N LYS A 2 -16.51 -12.16 -11.75
CA LYS A 2 -15.31 -11.32 -11.70
C LYS A 2 -14.70 -11.45 -10.29
N LYS A 3 -13.39 -11.65 -10.19
CA LYS A 3 -12.70 -11.70 -8.90
C LYS A 3 -12.76 -10.30 -8.26
N THR A 4 -13.13 -10.22 -6.99
CA THR A 4 -13.06 -8.97 -6.21
C THR A 4 -11.60 -8.57 -6.02
N ILE A 5 -11.27 -7.29 -6.23
CA ILE A 5 -9.96 -6.71 -5.95
C ILE A 5 -10.00 -6.13 -4.54
N VAL A 6 -9.11 -6.60 -3.67
CA VAL A 6 -8.99 -6.10 -2.30
C VAL A 6 -7.75 -5.22 -2.17
N ILE A 7 -7.96 -3.93 -1.96
CA ILE A 7 -6.88 -2.93 -1.78
C ILE A 7 -6.73 -2.61 -0.30
N GLY A 8 -5.55 -2.84 0.27
CA GLY A 8 -5.22 -2.49 1.64
C GLY A 8 -4.55 -1.13 1.76
N HIS A 9 -4.88 -0.37 2.80
CA HIS A 9 -4.19 0.86 3.20
C HIS A 9 -3.85 0.77 4.68
N VAL A 10 -2.58 0.52 4.98
CA VAL A 10 -2.07 0.34 6.35
C VAL A 10 -1.30 1.58 6.76
N ALA A 11 -1.95 2.46 7.50
CA ALA A 11 -1.38 3.72 7.98
C ALA A 11 -2.26 4.35 9.07
N LEU A 12 -1.68 5.23 9.91
CA LEU A 12 -2.47 6.08 10.80
C LEU A 12 -3.50 6.88 9.99
N ILE A 13 -4.74 6.95 10.47
CA ILE A 13 -5.78 7.74 9.79
C ILE A 13 -5.54 9.20 10.13
N GLN A 14 -4.87 9.88 9.20
CA GLN A 14 -4.55 11.30 9.24
C GLN A 14 -4.38 11.84 7.80
N ARG A 15 -4.56 13.14 7.61
CA ARG A 15 -4.60 13.78 6.27
C ARG A 15 -3.36 13.51 5.43
N SER A 16 -2.17 13.51 6.05
CA SER A 16 -0.90 13.26 5.35
C SER A 16 -0.81 11.88 4.70
N LYS A 17 -1.62 10.91 5.16
CA LYS A 17 -1.67 9.56 4.60
C LYS A 17 -2.70 9.41 3.47
N LYS A 18 -3.42 10.48 3.11
CA LYS A 18 -4.30 10.58 1.94
C LYS A 18 -5.29 9.41 1.77
N HIS A 19 -5.98 9.00 2.85
CA HIS A 19 -7.01 7.95 2.77
C HIS A 19 -8.13 8.30 1.78
N TRP A 20 -8.43 9.62 1.64
CA TRP A 20 -9.37 10.13 0.66
C TRP A 20 -9.02 9.71 -0.78
N PHE A 21 -7.72 9.67 -1.12
CA PHE A 21 -7.24 9.24 -2.44
C PHE A 21 -7.54 7.76 -2.70
N THR A 22 -7.38 6.91 -1.68
CA THR A 22 -7.74 5.49 -1.79
C THR A 22 -9.23 5.30 -2.05
N LEU A 23 -10.10 6.12 -1.44
CA LEU A 23 -11.53 6.12 -1.73
C LEU A 23 -11.82 6.54 -3.18
N ASP A 24 -11.13 7.56 -3.68
CA ASP A 24 -11.24 8.02 -5.07
C ASP A 24 -10.81 6.90 -6.06
N LEU A 25 -9.72 6.21 -5.76
CA LEU A 25 -9.25 5.07 -6.56
C LEU A 25 -10.28 3.94 -6.58
N ILE A 26 -10.84 3.55 -5.42
CA ILE A 26 -11.87 2.50 -5.34
C ILE A 26 -13.08 2.90 -6.20
N LYS A 27 -13.53 4.15 -6.09
CA LYS A 27 -14.65 4.66 -6.88
C LYS A 27 -14.36 4.63 -8.39
N ALA A 28 -13.16 5.05 -8.79
CA ALA A 28 -12.75 5.03 -10.20
C ALA A 28 -12.69 3.61 -10.76
N LEU A 29 -12.16 2.65 -10.00
CA LEU A 29 -12.15 1.24 -10.39
C LEU A 29 -13.57 0.67 -10.54
N GLN A 30 -14.49 1.01 -9.63
CA GLN A 30 -15.89 0.58 -9.74
C GLN A 30 -16.58 1.16 -10.99
N ILE A 31 -16.32 2.42 -11.31
CA ILE A 31 -16.85 3.06 -12.55
C ILE A 31 -16.33 2.32 -13.80
N LYS A 32 -15.09 1.82 -13.79
CA LYS A 32 -14.53 0.96 -14.84
C LYS A 32 -15.08 -0.47 -14.83
N GLY A 33 -15.94 -0.81 -13.87
CA GLY A 33 -16.60 -2.11 -13.77
C GLY A 33 -15.78 -3.20 -13.03
N TYR A 34 -14.76 -2.81 -12.25
CA TYR A 34 -14.09 -3.71 -11.32
C TYR A 34 -14.90 -3.84 -10.02
N ASP A 35 -15.00 -5.05 -9.49
CA ASP A 35 -15.50 -5.29 -8.14
C ASP A 35 -14.35 -5.03 -7.15
N THR A 36 -14.41 -3.93 -6.38
CA THR A 36 -13.29 -3.46 -5.55
C THR A 36 -13.73 -3.20 -4.13
N VAL A 37 -12.90 -3.61 -3.16
CA VAL A 37 -13.08 -3.37 -1.72
C VAL A 37 -11.81 -2.73 -1.17
N GLY A 38 -11.96 -1.75 -0.27
CA GLY A 38 -10.88 -1.12 0.48
C GLY A 38 -10.85 -1.58 1.93
N ILE A 39 -9.69 -2.01 2.42
CA ILE A 39 -9.44 -2.34 3.82
C ILE A 39 -8.44 -1.32 4.38
N PHE A 40 -8.85 -0.62 5.45
CA PHE A 40 -8.07 0.43 6.09
C PHE A 40 -7.69 -0.02 7.50
N ALA A 41 -6.40 -0.12 7.80
CA ALA A 41 -5.89 -0.49 9.11
C ALA A 41 -4.96 0.59 9.67
N GLY A 42 -5.29 1.11 10.83
CA GLY A 42 -4.53 2.14 11.53
C GLY A 42 -5.37 2.85 12.58
N GLU A 43 -4.68 3.43 13.54
CA GLU A 43 -5.31 4.24 14.59
C GLU A 43 -5.77 5.58 14.01
N CYS A 44 -6.98 6.02 14.38
CA CYS A 44 -7.46 7.35 14.02
C CYS A 44 -6.77 8.41 14.89
N ARG A 45 -6.02 9.31 14.25
CA ARG A 45 -5.33 10.44 14.90
C ARG A 45 -6.05 11.76 14.68
N GLU A 46 -6.91 11.85 13.69
CA GLU A 46 -7.65 13.06 13.32
C GLU A 46 -9.14 12.70 13.16
N PRO A 47 -9.96 12.81 14.24
CA PRO A 47 -11.38 12.46 14.20
C PRO A 47 -12.17 13.21 13.13
N GLU A 48 -11.91 14.51 12.96
CA GLU A 48 -12.57 15.34 11.94
C GLU A 48 -12.28 14.83 10.53
N TYR A 49 -11.06 14.35 10.28
CA TYR A 49 -10.70 13.73 9.00
C TYR A 49 -11.46 12.41 8.79
N MET A 50 -11.65 11.63 9.85
CA MET A 50 -12.46 10.40 9.76
C MET A 50 -13.93 10.70 9.42
N GLU A 51 -14.50 11.79 9.93
CA GLU A 51 -15.84 12.24 9.57
C GLU A 51 -15.92 12.62 8.07
N GLU A 52 -14.92 13.35 7.55
CA GLU A 52 -14.84 13.67 6.11
C GLU A 52 -14.75 12.41 5.24
N LEU A 53 -13.95 11.42 5.65
CA LEU A 53 -13.87 10.14 4.95
C LEU A 53 -15.21 9.42 4.95
N THR A 54 -15.94 9.43 6.08
CA THR A 54 -17.26 8.80 6.21
C THR A 54 -18.27 9.48 5.29
N GLN A 55 -18.28 10.82 5.22
CA GLN A 55 -19.13 11.57 4.29
C GLN A 55 -18.82 11.23 2.84
N LYS A 56 -17.53 11.13 2.50
CA LYS A 56 -17.06 10.75 1.16
C LYS A 56 -17.48 9.33 0.79
N ILE A 57 -17.42 8.39 1.72
CA ILE A 57 -17.91 7.01 1.54
C ILE A 57 -19.38 7.00 1.18
N THR A 58 -20.21 7.74 1.92
CA THR A 58 -21.64 7.86 1.65
C THR A 58 -21.91 8.54 0.30
N GLN A 59 -21.22 9.63 0.00
CA GLN A 59 -21.34 10.32 -1.27
C GLN A 59 -21.02 9.42 -2.48
N TYR A 60 -20.07 8.50 -2.32
CA TYR A 60 -19.64 7.59 -3.38
C TYR A 60 -20.42 6.28 -3.42
N GLY A 61 -21.27 6.00 -2.42
CA GLY A 61 -21.97 4.73 -2.27
C GLY A 61 -21.04 3.56 -2.02
N LEU A 62 -20.04 3.78 -1.13
CA LEU A 62 -18.98 2.80 -0.81
C LEU A 62 -19.17 2.13 0.55
N GLU A 63 -20.33 2.27 1.24
CA GLU A 63 -20.57 1.77 2.59
C GLU A 63 -20.34 0.26 2.73
N GLY A 64 -20.69 -0.52 1.74
CA GLY A 64 -20.44 -1.97 1.72
C GLY A 64 -19.10 -2.36 1.08
N ARG A 65 -18.26 -1.39 0.74
CA ARG A 65 -17.02 -1.57 -0.03
C ARG A 65 -15.79 -1.02 0.67
N THR A 66 -15.96 -0.50 1.88
CA THR A 66 -14.88 0.03 2.70
C THR A 66 -14.98 -0.47 4.12
N VAL A 67 -13.87 -0.90 4.69
CA VAL A 67 -13.79 -1.43 6.06
C VAL A 67 -12.65 -0.75 6.79
N PHE A 68 -12.95 -0.05 7.89
CA PHE A 68 -11.95 0.52 8.79
C PHE A 68 -11.79 -0.40 10.00
N LEU A 69 -10.61 -0.98 10.16
CA LEU A 69 -10.31 -1.99 11.18
C LEU A 69 -9.72 -1.39 12.47
N GLY A 70 -9.43 -0.07 12.48
CA GLY A 70 -8.70 0.55 13.58
C GLY A 70 -7.27 0.02 13.69
N ARG A 71 -6.66 0.20 14.87
CA ARG A 71 -5.32 -0.32 15.16
C ARG A 71 -5.33 -1.85 15.19
N ARG A 72 -4.38 -2.46 14.47
CA ARG A 72 -4.19 -3.92 14.39
C ARG A 72 -2.78 -4.29 14.86
N ASN A 73 -2.65 -5.48 15.44
CA ASN A 73 -1.37 -6.07 15.84
C ASN A 73 -1.00 -7.30 14.98
N ASP A 74 -1.90 -7.71 14.09
CA ASP A 74 -1.79 -8.85 13.18
C ASP A 74 -1.66 -8.41 11.71
N ILE A 75 -0.90 -7.34 11.47
CA ILE A 75 -0.68 -6.79 10.12
C ILE A 75 -0.17 -7.84 9.13
N PRO A 76 0.78 -8.75 9.48
CA PRO A 76 1.22 -9.79 8.54
C PRO A 76 0.09 -10.71 8.06
N ASP A 77 -0.88 -11.03 8.91
CA ASP A 77 -2.03 -11.87 8.53
C ASP A 77 -3.07 -11.07 7.74
N LEU A 78 -3.29 -9.80 8.11
CA LEU A 78 -4.13 -8.89 7.33
C LEU A 78 -3.61 -8.73 5.89
N LEU A 79 -2.31 -8.55 5.71
CA LEU A 79 -1.69 -8.40 4.39
C LEU A 79 -1.96 -9.60 3.48
N LYS A 80 -1.99 -10.82 4.01
CA LYS A 80 -2.32 -12.03 3.22
C LYS A 80 -3.76 -12.03 2.68
N THR A 81 -4.64 -11.17 3.21
CA THR A 81 -6.05 -11.08 2.79
C THR A 81 -6.30 -10.05 1.69
N ILE A 82 -5.30 -9.25 1.33
CA ILE A 82 -5.41 -8.21 0.30
C ILE A 82 -4.70 -8.60 -1.00
N ASP A 83 -5.13 -8.02 -2.10
CA ASP A 83 -4.49 -8.26 -3.40
C ASP A 83 -3.31 -7.32 -3.64
N MET A 84 -3.34 -6.13 -3.08
CA MET A 84 -2.26 -5.13 -3.14
C MET A 84 -2.37 -4.12 -2.00
N LEU A 85 -1.24 -3.55 -1.61
CA LEU A 85 -1.16 -2.42 -0.68
C LEU A 85 -1.07 -1.11 -1.46
N ILE A 86 -1.76 -0.05 -0.98
CA ILE A 86 -1.58 1.31 -1.49
C ILE A 86 -0.85 2.21 -0.49
N ILE A 87 0.09 3.03 -0.99
CA ILE A 87 0.81 4.07 -0.24
C ILE A 87 0.65 5.40 -0.98
N PRO A 88 -0.44 6.15 -0.72
CA PRO A 88 -0.73 7.38 -1.47
C PRO A 88 -0.08 8.63 -0.86
N SER A 89 0.65 8.53 0.25
CA SER A 89 1.32 9.63 0.91
C SER A 89 2.31 10.33 -0.02
N ALA A 90 2.30 11.66 -0.05
CA ALA A 90 3.29 12.45 -0.80
C ALA A 90 4.67 12.47 -0.13
N PHE A 91 4.77 12.07 1.12
CA PHE A 91 6.01 12.03 1.87
C PHE A 91 6.09 10.77 2.74
N GLU A 92 7.08 9.95 2.47
CA GLU A 92 7.50 8.81 3.28
C GLU A 92 9.03 8.86 3.43
N GLY A 93 9.55 8.47 4.59
CA GLY A 93 10.98 8.22 4.73
C GLY A 93 11.32 6.88 4.04
N PHE A 94 11.04 5.78 4.73
CA PHE A 94 11.01 4.43 4.15
C PHE A 94 9.72 3.75 4.62
N PRO A 95 8.82 3.33 3.71
CA PRO A 95 7.48 2.85 4.10
C PRO A 95 7.54 1.45 4.73
N LEU A 96 7.47 1.37 6.08
CA LEU A 96 7.46 0.09 6.79
C LEU A 96 6.31 -0.82 6.33
N ALA A 97 5.13 -0.26 6.10
CA ALA A 97 4.00 -1.02 5.56
C ALA A 97 4.31 -1.64 4.18
N GLY A 98 5.13 -0.97 3.36
CA GLY A 98 5.61 -1.52 2.09
C GLY A 98 6.54 -2.70 2.30
N LEU A 99 7.48 -2.62 3.27
CA LEU A 99 8.37 -3.72 3.60
C LEU A 99 7.60 -4.93 4.17
N GLU A 100 6.61 -4.68 5.03
CA GLU A 100 5.72 -5.74 5.55
C GLU A 100 4.91 -6.39 4.42
N ALA A 101 4.43 -5.60 3.46
CA ALA A 101 3.71 -6.11 2.28
C ALA A 101 4.63 -6.97 1.40
N ALA A 102 5.84 -6.50 1.09
CA ALA A 102 6.85 -7.27 0.36
C ALA A 102 7.13 -8.62 1.03
N ALA A 103 7.33 -8.62 2.36
CA ALA A 103 7.54 -9.85 3.13
C ALA A 103 6.35 -10.82 3.11
N ALA A 104 5.13 -10.29 2.94
CA ALA A 104 3.91 -11.08 2.80
C ALA A 104 3.61 -11.49 1.36
N GLY A 105 4.47 -11.15 0.38
CA GLY A 105 4.23 -11.39 -1.04
C GLY A 105 3.05 -10.58 -1.60
N VAL A 106 2.83 -9.36 -1.08
CA VAL A 106 1.75 -8.47 -1.48
C VAL A 106 2.30 -7.31 -2.29
N PRO A 107 1.95 -7.19 -3.57
CA PRO A 107 2.39 -6.08 -4.41
C PRO A 107 1.98 -4.71 -3.88
N VAL A 108 2.79 -3.69 -4.15
CA VAL A 108 2.59 -2.33 -3.68
C VAL A 108 2.31 -1.37 -4.84
N ILE A 109 1.31 -0.50 -4.70
CA ILE A 109 1.16 0.70 -5.52
C ILE A 109 1.46 1.92 -4.66
N ALA A 110 2.37 2.78 -5.10
CA ALA A 110 2.84 3.88 -4.29
C ALA A 110 2.85 5.20 -5.06
N CYS A 111 2.64 6.31 -4.34
CA CYS A 111 2.83 7.64 -4.92
C CYS A 111 4.27 7.80 -5.43
N ASP A 112 4.46 8.39 -6.62
CA ASP A 112 5.77 8.72 -7.20
C ASP A 112 6.40 9.92 -6.47
N ALA A 113 6.59 9.78 -5.17
CA ALA A 113 7.15 10.75 -4.26
C ALA A 113 8.28 10.14 -3.43
N ALA A 114 9.11 10.98 -2.83
CA ALA A 114 10.29 10.57 -2.09
C ALA A 114 10.00 9.46 -1.05
N GLY A 115 10.91 8.51 -0.92
CA GLY A 115 10.84 7.35 -0.04
C GLY A 115 9.98 6.23 -0.60
N ALA A 116 8.73 6.48 -0.97
CA ALA A 116 7.86 5.46 -1.57
C ALA A 116 8.33 5.06 -2.98
N LYS A 117 8.75 6.04 -3.80
CA LYS A 117 9.36 5.80 -5.10
C LYS A 117 10.64 4.98 -5.00
N GLU A 118 11.53 5.37 -4.10
CA GLU A 118 12.79 4.68 -3.88
C GLU A 118 12.54 3.24 -3.41
N PHE A 119 11.56 3.04 -2.51
CA PHE A 119 11.15 1.71 -2.09
C PHE A 119 10.78 0.84 -3.31
N ILE A 120 9.88 1.30 -4.18
CA ILE A 120 9.46 0.54 -5.38
C ILE A 120 10.64 0.30 -6.34
N GLN A 121 11.56 1.27 -6.46
CA GLN A 121 12.74 1.11 -7.32
C GLN A 121 13.69 0.01 -6.85
N VAL A 122 13.83 -0.18 -5.54
CA VAL A 122 14.70 -1.22 -4.97
C VAL A 122 14.00 -2.56 -4.81
N SER A 123 12.76 -2.57 -4.35
CA SER A 123 11.99 -3.79 -4.10
C SER A 123 11.50 -4.47 -5.38
N LYS A 124 11.19 -3.70 -6.41
CA LYS A 124 10.56 -4.16 -7.65
C LYS A 124 9.21 -4.86 -7.46
N ASP A 125 8.62 -4.76 -6.27
CA ASP A 125 7.39 -5.45 -5.88
C ASP A 125 6.11 -4.70 -6.26
N GLY A 126 6.21 -3.63 -7.05
CA GLY A 126 5.05 -2.82 -7.37
C GLY A 126 5.26 -1.77 -8.44
N LEU A 127 4.31 -0.86 -8.50
CA LEU A 127 4.27 0.24 -9.46
C LEU A 127 4.03 1.57 -8.76
N THR A 128 4.56 2.65 -9.33
CA THR A 128 4.27 4.01 -8.87
C THR A 128 3.15 4.65 -9.69
N PHE A 129 2.48 5.62 -9.08
CA PHE A 129 1.51 6.50 -9.73
C PHE A 129 1.82 7.97 -9.41
N LYS A 130 1.41 8.88 -10.28
CA LYS A 130 1.62 10.31 -10.09
C LYS A 130 0.80 10.84 -8.92
N GLU A 131 1.38 11.75 -8.14
CA GLU A 131 0.72 12.35 -6.99
C GLU A 131 -0.65 12.92 -7.38
N ASP A 132 -1.67 12.60 -6.58
CA ASP A 132 -3.07 13.01 -6.71
C ASP A 132 -3.72 12.71 -8.10
N ASP A 133 -3.11 11.83 -8.89
CA ASP A 133 -3.64 11.37 -10.18
C ASP A 133 -4.26 9.97 -10.05
N VAL A 134 -5.58 9.95 -9.84
CA VAL A 134 -6.37 8.72 -9.72
C VAL A 134 -6.29 7.85 -10.97
N ASN A 135 -6.24 8.46 -12.17
CA ASN A 135 -6.14 7.69 -13.42
C ASN A 135 -4.80 6.97 -13.51
N SER A 136 -3.72 7.63 -13.10
CA SER A 136 -2.39 7.01 -13.00
C SER A 136 -2.39 5.83 -12.01
N ALA A 137 -3.07 5.97 -10.87
CA ALA A 137 -3.21 4.89 -9.88
C ALA A 137 -4.05 3.72 -10.43
N VAL A 138 -5.11 3.99 -11.19
CA VAL A 138 -5.90 2.94 -11.88
C VAL A 138 -5.02 2.14 -12.84
N VAL A 139 -4.17 2.81 -13.62
CA VAL A 139 -3.22 2.13 -14.54
C VAL A 139 -2.23 1.27 -13.76
N ALA A 140 -1.74 1.73 -12.60
CA ALA A 140 -0.87 0.94 -11.74
C ALA A 140 -1.57 -0.31 -11.19
N VAL A 141 -2.83 -0.20 -10.74
CA VAL A 141 -3.65 -1.35 -10.31
C VAL A 141 -3.80 -2.36 -11.46
N GLU A 142 -4.19 -1.90 -12.65
CA GLU A 142 -4.33 -2.75 -13.83
C GLU A 142 -3.02 -3.44 -14.22
N GLY A 143 -1.88 -2.75 -14.08
CA GLY A 143 -0.54 -3.30 -14.31
C GLY A 143 -0.21 -4.44 -13.35
N ILE A 144 -0.45 -4.24 -12.05
CA ILE A 144 -0.25 -5.30 -11.04
C ILE A 144 -1.18 -6.49 -11.29
N MET A 145 -2.46 -6.24 -11.57
CA MET A 145 -3.42 -7.30 -11.85
C MET A 145 -3.03 -8.18 -13.04
N LYS A 146 -2.34 -7.61 -14.02
CA LYS A 146 -1.89 -8.31 -15.22
C LYS A 146 -0.73 -9.27 -14.95
N ASP A 147 0.17 -8.94 -14.04
CA ASP A 147 1.40 -9.72 -13.77
C ASP A 147 1.74 -9.77 -12.27
N ARG A 148 0.73 -10.10 -11.47
CA ARG A 148 0.82 -10.12 -10.01
C ARG A 148 1.95 -11.01 -9.50
N GLU A 149 2.14 -12.17 -10.11
CA GLU A 149 3.13 -13.17 -9.65
C GLU A 149 4.56 -12.63 -9.74
N THR A 150 4.90 -11.86 -10.77
CA THR A 150 6.21 -11.22 -10.91
C THR A 150 6.47 -10.24 -9.76
N PHE A 151 5.49 -9.40 -9.43
CA PHE A 151 5.63 -8.45 -8.31
C PHE A 151 5.73 -9.15 -6.97
N GLN A 152 4.94 -10.20 -6.73
CA GLN A 152 5.01 -11.00 -5.49
C GLN A 152 6.40 -11.60 -5.29
N LYS A 153 6.94 -12.28 -6.31
CA LYS A 153 8.27 -12.88 -6.24
C LYS A 153 9.38 -11.85 -6.01
N ALA A 154 9.27 -10.67 -6.63
CA ALA A 154 10.22 -9.59 -6.43
C ALA A 154 10.21 -9.10 -4.98
N GLY A 155 9.01 -8.89 -4.38
CA GLY A 155 8.84 -8.48 -3.00
C GLY A 155 9.38 -9.50 -2.00
N GLU A 156 9.06 -10.78 -2.18
CA GLU A 156 9.57 -11.87 -1.35
C GLU A 156 11.10 -11.94 -1.39
N TYR A 157 11.69 -11.82 -2.59
CA TYR A 157 13.15 -11.78 -2.74
C TYR A 157 13.76 -10.57 -2.03
N PHE A 158 13.18 -9.37 -2.24
CA PHE A 158 13.66 -8.16 -1.59
C PHE A 158 13.58 -8.25 -0.07
N ALA A 159 12.47 -8.72 0.50
CA ALA A 159 12.31 -8.88 1.94
C ALA A 159 13.31 -9.87 2.53
N ALA A 160 13.58 -10.98 1.81
CA ALA A 160 14.60 -11.94 2.22
C ALA A 160 16.01 -11.33 2.23
N GLU A 161 16.32 -10.42 1.28
CA GLU A 161 17.61 -9.71 1.26
C GLU A 161 17.73 -8.63 2.35
N MET A 162 16.61 -8.06 2.80
CA MET A 162 16.54 -7.05 3.87
C MET A 162 16.39 -7.67 5.27
N GLY A 163 16.30 -8.99 5.37
CA GLY A 163 16.14 -9.71 6.64
C GLY A 163 17.28 -9.41 7.64
N ASN A 164 16.97 -9.44 8.94
CA ASN A 164 17.83 -9.00 10.03
C ASN A 164 19.25 -9.60 9.99
N GLU A 165 19.40 -10.87 9.63
CA GLU A 165 20.72 -11.52 9.56
C GLU A 165 21.60 -10.93 8.46
N LYS A 166 21.05 -10.73 7.26
CA LYS A 166 21.81 -10.13 6.14
C LYS A 166 22.09 -8.64 6.38
N TYR A 167 21.17 -7.94 7.02
CA TYR A 167 21.38 -6.54 7.40
C TYR A 167 22.50 -6.41 8.43
N ALA A 168 22.53 -7.24 9.44
CA ALA A 168 23.62 -7.30 10.44
C ALA A 168 24.98 -7.59 9.78
N LEU A 169 25.05 -8.60 8.90
CA LEU A 169 26.28 -8.92 8.16
C LEU A 169 26.78 -7.77 7.29
N ARG A 170 25.87 -7.02 6.64
CA ARG A 170 26.25 -5.82 5.86
C ARG A 170 26.80 -4.71 6.75
N LEU A 171 26.21 -4.48 7.93
CA LEU A 171 26.74 -3.52 8.90
C LEU A 171 28.13 -3.94 9.39
N GLU A 172 28.35 -5.21 9.74
CA GLU A 172 29.67 -5.73 10.14
C GLU A 172 30.73 -5.51 9.05
N GLN A 173 30.39 -5.77 7.78
CA GLN A 173 31.26 -5.50 6.64
C GLN A 173 31.62 -4.01 6.51
N ILE A 174 30.64 -3.11 6.66
CA ILE A 174 30.88 -1.66 6.63
C ILE A 174 31.81 -1.24 7.77
N PHE A 175 31.57 -1.71 8.98
CA PHE A 175 32.40 -1.36 10.14
C PHE A 175 33.82 -1.96 10.07
N SER A 176 33.99 -3.10 9.42
CA SER A 176 35.32 -3.70 9.23
C SER A 176 36.23 -2.95 8.25
N VAL A 177 35.64 -2.14 7.36
CA VAL A 177 36.39 -1.31 6.39
C VAL A 177 36.80 0.05 6.98
N ILE A 178 36.21 0.46 8.10
CA ILE A 178 36.45 1.76 8.75
C ILE A 178 37.55 1.64 9.84
N GLN A 179 38.00 0.42 10.19
CA GLN A 179 39.16 0.17 11.07
C GLN A 179 40.45 0.09 10.25
#